data_f082d487c1914b69a4966cb6e39a1520
#
_entry.id   f082d487c1914b69a4966cb6e39a1520
#
_cell.length_a   1.000
_cell.length_b   1.000
_cell.length_c   1.000
_cell.angle_alpha   90.00
_cell.angle_beta   90.00
_cell.angle_gamma   90.00
#
_symmetry.space_group_name_H-M   'P 1'
#
loop_
_entity.id
_entity.type
_entity.pdbx_description
1 polymer ?
#
loop_
_entity_poly.entity_id
_entity_poly.type
_entity_poly.pdbx_seq_one_letter_code
_entity_poly.pdbx_strand_id
1 'polypeptide(L)'
;DWEQNNFVVIDQNSANGVYVNGQKQTRCQLANGDTLQIGPYMITVQFGLNTVIPTPNNPSTIQFNPNTNLPDPNISPVRPVTPLGSNFPPSEFQNHKVDLQAIHATGLPIDECDYLAVGAGLGSFIWVDLLRISGVKSEKIIAVGLESKPYARYQRLCLNSQIPLHERLRSNSDSCPDNIWGWPSYALRESWHDLTKGQINSAFQYLWQVFNEPTFAETYTPRAGNVFDSIDREAKRISWDKIYRYGRVRAIRKTEDGRYCVAYSRGPGNYAFLVCRYLHLATGYPAIQFLPDLQAYREKYQDFKSVVNAYEDHNHVYEQLEKQGGTVLIRGRGIVASRILQRIYEVRKQNRNITVLHLMRSPKPHGNKFQKAQRPVKNHYELQPFNWPKACWGGELRVMLEKATPEERQRLLSDWGGTTTADRGDWQRITEAGIKEGWYQITFGQVVSVERDAQNHTITHIQEQGFGEMKLTADFIIDATGLDAKVKTNPLLEDLVEHYKLPLNHLERLVVANNFELVEMRNTQGQMYVSGAITLGGHYAAVDSFLGLQYAALVAVDGMYIARAPGVKRLNTFSSLNQWIKWVFNQAPS
;
A
#
# COMPACT_ATOMS: atom_id res chain seq x y z
N ASP A 1 28.97 -4.29 -10.91
CA ASP A 1 29.19 -4.83 -12.28
C ASP A 1 30.03 -6.11 -12.25
N TRP A 2 29.87 -6.96 -13.25
CA TRP A 2 30.63 -8.20 -13.43
C TRP A 2 31.63 -8.02 -14.56
N GLU A 3 32.93 -8.00 -14.23
CA GLU A 3 34.00 -7.83 -15.21
C GLU A 3 35.04 -8.96 -15.09
N GLN A 4 35.36 -9.62 -16.17
CA GLN A 4 36.43 -10.67 -16.24
C GLN A 4 36.36 -11.70 -15.10
N ASN A 5 35.18 -12.22 -14.80
CA ASN A 5 34.89 -13.15 -13.69
C ASN A 5 35.05 -12.56 -12.27
N ASN A 6 35.04 -11.23 -12.11
CA ASN A 6 35.12 -10.56 -10.82
C ASN A 6 33.96 -9.57 -10.61
N PHE A 7 33.48 -9.47 -9.39
CA PHE A 7 32.52 -8.42 -9.03
C PHE A 7 33.26 -7.11 -8.81
N VAL A 8 32.82 -6.06 -9.49
CA VAL A 8 33.38 -4.72 -9.37
C VAL A 8 32.28 -3.75 -8.96
N VAL A 9 32.54 -2.95 -7.92
CA VAL A 9 31.72 -1.79 -7.57
C VAL A 9 32.28 -0.55 -8.26
N ILE A 10 31.38 0.26 -8.85
CA ILE A 10 31.73 1.53 -9.52
C ILE A 10 30.80 2.61 -8.97
N ASP A 11 31.36 3.65 -8.37
CA ASP A 11 30.59 4.84 -7.97
C ASP A 11 30.37 5.74 -9.18
N GLN A 12 29.12 5.89 -9.59
CA GLN A 12 28.72 6.77 -10.69
C GLN A 12 28.45 8.21 -10.22
N ASN A 13 29.38 8.76 -9.45
CA ASN A 13 29.28 10.09 -8.85
C ASN A 13 28.08 10.25 -7.88
N SER A 14 27.87 9.26 -7.01
CA SER A 14 26.83 9.35 -6.00
C SER A 14 27.12 10.47 -4.99
N ALA A 15 26.07 11.16 -4.51
CA ALA A 15 26.19 12.31 -3.60
C ALA A 15 26.95 11.99 -2.31
N ASN A 16 26.84 10.77 -1.80
CA ASN A 16 27.48 10.33 -0.55
C ASN A 16 28.75 9.48 -0.76
N GLY A 17 29.05 9.09 -1.99
CA GLY A 17 30.15 8.19 -2.32
C GLY A 17 29.86 6.73 -1.96
N VAL A 18 30.71 5.84 -2.47
CA VAL A 18 30.70 4.41 -2.16
C VAL A 18 31.95 4.08 -1.34
N TYR A 19 31.79 3.34 -0.26
CA TYR A 19 32.90 2.94 0.60
C TYR A 19 33.02 1.42 0.61
N VAL A 20 34.24 0.91 0.46
CA VAL A 20 34.56 -0.51 0.61
C VAL A 20 35.49 -0.65 1.80
N ASN A 21 35.09 -1.44 2.79
CA ASN A 21 35.85 -1.62 4.05
C ASN A 21 36.21 -0.28 4.73
N GLY A 22 35.26 0.69 4.69
CA GLY A 22 35.42 2.03 5.27
C GLY A 22 36.24 3.02 4.44
N GLN A 23 36.78 2.63 3.28
CA GLN A 23 37.51 3.53 2.39
C GLN A 23 36.66 3.92 1.18
N LYS A 24 36.60 5.22 0.87
CA LYS A 24 35.87 5.73 -0.29
C LYS A 24 36.52 5.26 -1.58
N GLN A 25 35.74 4.66 -2.47
CA GLN A 25 36.18 4.10 -3.73
C GLN A 25 35.34 4.62 -4.88
N THR A 26 35.98 4.98 -5.99
CA THR A 26 35.33 5.28 -7.28
C THR A 26 35.14 4.00 -8.09
N ARG A 27 36.08 3.07 -7.95
CA ARG A 27 36.03 1.73 -8.55
C ARG A 27 36.85 0.78 -7.68
N CYS A 28 36.27 -0.36 -7.32
CA CYS A 28 36.95 -1.38 -6.52
C CYS A 28 36.45 -2.78 -6.89
N GLN A 29 37.37 -3.73 -7.01
CA GLN A 29 37.03 -5.14 -7.08
C GLN A 29 36.69 -5.63 -5.70
N LEU A 30 35.55 -6.35 -5.58
CA LEU A 30 35.05 -6.85 -4.31
C LEU A 30 35.56 -8.27 -4.05
N ALA A 31 35.99 -8.53 -2.84
CA ALA A 31 36.35 -9.84 -2.34
C ALA A 31 35.26 -10.40 -1.41
N ASN A 32 35.29 -11.72 -1.19
CA ASN A 32 34.38 -12.37 -0.26
C ASN A 32 34.66 -11.88 1.16
N GLY A 33 33.62 -11.38 1.83
CA GLY A 33 33.73 -10.80 3.18
C GLY A 33 33.86 -9.27 3.19
N ASP A 34 34.03 -8.61 2.04
CA ASP A 34 34.10 -7.15 1.98
C ASP A 34 32.82 -6.50 2.47
N THR A 35 32.97 -5.35 3.14
CA THR A 35 31.83 -4.52 3.57
C THR A 35 31.72 -3.33 2.64
N LEU A 36 30.61 -3.27 1.90
CA LEU A 36 30.26 -2.17 0.99
C LEU A 36 29.28 -1.24 1.68
N GLN A 37 29.63 0.04 1.81
CA GLN A 37 28.73 1.08 2.32
C GLN A 37 28.31 2.03 1.20
N ILE A 38 26.99 2.19 1.02
CA ILE A 38 26.37 3.11 0.07
C ILE A 38 25.35 3.96 0.80
N GLY A 39 25.70 5.21 1.09
CA GLY A 39 24.87 6.05 1.96
C GLY A 39 24.73 5.44 3.36
N PRO A 40 23.49 5.24 3.87
CA PRO A 40 23.27 4.61 5.18
C PRO A 40 23.34 3.09 5.16
N TYR A 41 23.60 2.45 4.02
CA TYR A 41 23.55 0.99 3.87
C TYR A 41 24.94 0.37 3.99
N MET A 42 25.02 -0.71 4.78
CA MET A 42 26.18 -1.60 4.83
C MET A 42 25.80 -2.98 4.29
N ILE A 43 26.54 -3.46 3.31
CA ILE A 43 26.31 -4.72 2.61
C ILE A 43 27.59 -5.56 2.76
N THR A 44 27.48 -6.76 3.33
CA THR A 44 28.60 -7.71 3.33
C THR A 44 28.55 -8.54 2.05
N VAL A 45 29.65 -8.55 1.31
CA VAL A 45 29.81 -9.30 0.07
C VAL A 45 30.12 -10.75 0.40
N GLN A 46 29.29 -11.67 -0.11
CA GLN A 46 29.52 -13.12 0.02
C GLN A 46 29.44 -13.81 -1.34
N PHE A 47 30.52 -14.45 -1.74
CA PHE A 47 30.54 -15.30 -2.94
C PHE A 47 30.28 -16.75 -2.51
N GLY A 48 29.16 -17.34 -2.96
CA GLY A 48 28.85 -18.75 -2.71
C GLY A 48 29.73 -19.66 -3.57
N LEU A 49 30.23 -20.74 -2.98
CA LEU A 49 31.04 -21.77 -3.69
C LEU A 49 30.18 -22.69 -4.60
N ASN A 50 28.89 -22.48 -4.72
CA ASN A 50 28.00 -23.21 -5.62
C ASN A 50 27.22 -22.22 -6.48
N THR A 51 27.75 -21.87 -7.63
CA THR A 51 27.01 -21.22 -8.71
C THR A 51 26.06 -22.22 -9.36
N VAL A 52 24.87 -22.35 -8.84
CA VAL A 52 23.72 -22.73 -9.66
C VAL A 52 23.32 -21.47 -10.41
N ILE A 53 23.60 -21.44 -11.71
CA ILE A 53 23.07 -20.41 -12.61
C ILE A 53 21.55 -20.49 -12.50
N PRO A 54 20.86 -19.43 -12.06
CA PRO A 54 19.38 -19.45 -12.02
C PRO A 54 18.89 -19.56 -13.46
N THR A 55 18.13 -20.60 -13.75
CA THR A 55 17.31 -20.66 -14.95
C THR A 55 16.31 -19.50 -14.93
N PRO A 56 15.92 -18.92 -16.11
CA PRO A 56 15.23 -17.61 -16.19
C PRO A 56 13.77 -17.59 -15.71
N ASN A 57 13.32 -18.50 -14.89
CA ASN A 57 11.91 -18.61 -14.50
C ASN A 57 11.58 -18.18 -13.07
N ASN A 58 12.47 -17.48 -12.36
CA ASN A 58 12.14 -16.94 -11.03
C ASN A 58 12.87 -15.61 -10.77
N PRO A 59 12.28 -14.46 -11.11
CA PRO A 59 12.88 -13.18 -10.79
C PRO A 59 12.77 -12.93 -9.28
N SER A 60 13.87 -13.16 -8.56
CA SER A 60 13.99 -12.74 -7.17
C SER A 60 14.07 -11.22 -7.13
N THR A 61 12.96 -10.55 -6.85
CA THR A 61 12.93 -9.10 -6.65
C THR A 61 13.63 -8.78 -5.33
N ILE A 62 14.81 -8.18 -5.41
CA ILE A 62 15.51 -7.64 -4.23
C ILE A 62 14.78 -6.37 -3.82
N GLN A 63 14.00 -6.44 -2.75
CA GLN A 63 13.41 -5.26 -2.12
C GLN A 63 14.43 -4.63 -1.17
N PHE A 64 14.93 -3.45 -1.51
CA PHE A 64 15.73 -2.62 -0.60
C PHE A 64 14.82 -1.91 0.40
N ASN A 65 15.10 -2.05 1.69
CA ASN A 65 14.42 -1.32 2.75
C ASN A 65 15.34 -0.22 3.30
N PRO A 66 15.01 1.06 3.11
CA PRO A 66 15.89 2.17 3.48
C PRO A 66 15.97 2.51 4.98
N ASN A 67 15.23 1.83 5.86
CA ASN A 67 15.09 2.25 7.27
C ASN A 67 15.60 1.24 8.31
N THR A 68 16.41 0.25 7.94
CA THR A 68 16.83 -0.78 8.90
C THR A 68 18.33 -0.77 9.15
N ASN A 69 18.83 0.17 9.90
CA ASN A 69 20.15 0.06 10.53
C ASN A 69 20.24 0.91 11.81
N LEU A 70 19.39 0.61 12.79
CA LEU A 70 19.75 0.84 14.20
C LEU A 70 19.46 -0.45 14.94
N PRO A 71 20.44 -1.05 15.62
CA PRO A 71 20.17 -2.19 16.50
C PRO A 71 19.25 -1.70 17.62
N ASP A 72 18.16 -2.42 17.84
CA ASP A 72 17.28 -2.21 18.99
C ASP A 72 18.10 -2.47 20.27
N PRO A 73 18.30 -1.50 21.16
CA PRO A 73 19.10 -1.66 22.37
C PRO A 73 18.48 -2.66 23.37
N ASN A 74 17.29 -3.19 23.12
CA ASN A 74 16.59 -4.15 23.98
C ASN A 74 16.74 -5.62 23.53
N ILE A 75 17.57 -5.91 22.53
CA ILE A 75 17.82 -7.30 22.14
C ILE A 75 18.87 -7.89 23.07
N SER A 76 18.43 -8.75 24.00
CA SER A 76 19.34 -9.63 24.76
C SER A 76 20.18 -10.48 23.79
N PRO A 77 21.47 -10.74 24.08
CA PRO A 77 22.33 -11.50 23.18
C PRO A 77 21.76 -12.90 22.96
N VAL A 78 21.35 -13.15 21.73
CA VAL A 78 20.83 -14.45 21.29
C VAL A 78 21.97 -15.45 21.31
N ARG A 79 21.82 -16.56 22.03
CA ARG A 79 22.73 -17.72 21.93
C ARG A 79 22.83 -18.16 20.46
N PRO A 80 24.02 -18.54 19.97
CA PRO A 80 24.17 -19.04 18.63
C PRO A 80 23.34 -20.32 18.46
N VAL A 81 22.24 -20.23 17.76
CA VAL A 81 21.45 -21.39 17.34
C VAL A 81 22.10 -21.92 16.07
N THR A 82 22.40 -23.20 16.06
CA THR A 82 22.88 -23.94 14.88
C THR A 82 22.02 -23.59 13.67
N PRO A 83 22.58 -23.31 12.48
CA PRO A 83 21.77 -22.97 11.32
C PRO A 83 20.85 -24.16 11.00
N LEU A 84 19.56 -24.00 11.26
CA LEU A 84 18.57 -24.87 10.62
C LEU A 84 18.71 -24.66 9.12
N GLY A 85 18.97 -25.73 8.38
CA GLY A 85 19.08 -25.74 6.95
C GLY A 85 17.86 -25.10 6.28
N SER A 86 17.90 -24.92 4.98
CA SER A 86 17.02 -24.13 4.08
C SER A 86 15.49 -24.33 4.20
N ASN A 87 14.96 -25.03 5.21
CA ASN A 87 13.56 -25.44 5.36
C ASN A 87 12.84 -24.71 6.50
N PHE A 88 12.65 -23.40 6.36
CA PHE A 88 11.73 -22.66 7.25
C PHE A 88 10.55 -22.14 6.43
N PRO A 89 9.30 -22.34 6.86
CA PRO A 89 8.81 -22.95 8.12
C PRO A 89 9.11 -24.45 8.25
N PRO A 90 9.18 -24.99 9.49
CA PRO A 90 9.45 -26.40 9.72
C PRO A 90 8.32 -27.31 9.18
N SER A 91 8.59 -28.63 9.07
CA SER A 91 7.70 -29.63 8.48
C SER A 91 6.31 -29.68 9.12
N GLU A 92 6.20 -29.31 10.38
CA GLU A 92 4.95 -29.22 11.15
C GLU A 92 3.94 -28.28 10.51
N PHE A 93 4.42 -27.25 9.77
CA PHE A 93 3.57 -26.34 9.04
C PHE A 93 2.92 -26.95 7.77
N GLN A 94 3.25 -28.19 7.43
CA GLN A 94 2.53 -28.95 6.41
C GLN A 94 1.24 -29.60 6.96
N ASN A 95 1.11 -29.71 8.29
CA ASN A 95 -0.09 -30.23 8.93
C ASN A 95 -1.24 -29.21 8.90
N HIS A 96 -2.48 -29.68 8.81
CA HIS A 96 -3.66 -28.82 8.84
C HIS A 96 -3.78 -28.04 10.16
N LYS A 97 -3.33 -28.66 11.27
CA LYS A 97 -3.14 -28.01 12.56
C LYS A 97 -1.73 -28.34 13.07
N VAL A 98 -1.13 -27.39 13.75
CA VAL A 98 0.21 -27.49 14.29
C VAL A 98 0.14 -27.79 15.79
N ASP A 99 0.90 -28.77 16.24
CA ASP A 99 1.14 -29.01 17.65
C ASP A 99 2.20 -28.03 18.18
N LEU A 100 1.84 -27.27 19.20
CA LEU A 100 2.75 -26.30 19.82
C LEU A 100 3.91 -26.96 20.54
N GLN A 101 3.77 -28.21 21.04
CA GLN A 101 4.88 -28.93 21.66
C GLN A 101 5.97 -29.23 20.62
N ALA A 102 5.56 -29.63 19.42
CA ALA A 102 6.48 -29.85 18.30
C ALA A 102 7.19 -28.53 17.89
N ILE A 103 6.48 -27.40 17.91
CA ILE A 103 7.08 -26.08 17.65
C ILE A 103 8.08 -25.70 18.76
N HIS A 104 7.76 -25.93 20.03
CA HIS A 104 8.71 -25.71 21.13
C HIS A 104 9.96 -26.57 20.99
N ALA A 105 9.83 -27.81 20.49
CA ALA A 105 10.95 -28.71 20.26
C ALA A 105 11.94 -28.20 19.19
N THR A 106 11.56 -27.26 18.32
CA THR A 106 12.48 -26.63 17.37
C THR A 106 13.56 -25.77 18.02
N GLY A 107 13.37 -25.37 19.28
CA GLY A 107 14.27 -24.46 20.00
C GLY A 107 14.27 -23.01 19.52
N LEU A 108 13.43 -22.65 18.54
CA LEU A 108 13.29 -21.28 18.08
C LEU A 108 12.45 -20.43 19.04
N PRO A 109 12.66 -19.10 19.09
CA PRO A 109 11.87 -18.19 19.92
C PRO A 109 10.39 -18.25 19.59
N ILE A 110 9.54 -18.27 20.62
CA ILE A 110 8.08 -18.22 20.51
C ILE A 110 7.59 -17.12 21.43
N ASP A 111 6.93 -16.11 20.86
CA ASP A 111 6.25 -15.07 21.61
C ASP A 111 4.73 -15.31 21.55
N GLU A 112 4.00 -15.01 22.63
CA GLU A 112 2.55 -15.16 22.70
C GLU A 112 1.85 -13.82 22.89
N CYS A 113 0.71 -13.65 22.22
CA CYS A 113 -0.17 -12.49 22.38
C CYS A 113 -1.63 -12.90 22.24
N ASP A 114 -2.55 -12.04 22.66
CA ASP A 114 -3.97 -12.25 22.37
C ASP A 114 -4.33 -11.80 20.95
N TYR A 115 -3.71 -10.70 20.46
CA TYR A 115 -4.03 -10.04 19.20
C TYR A 115 -2.78 -9.87 18.34
N LEU A 116 -2.81 -10.41 17.13
CA LEU A 116 -1.71 -10.31 16.18
C LEU A 116 -2.17 -9.66 14.88
N ALA A 117 -1.52 -8.56 14.50
CA ALA A 117 -1.67 -7.96 13.19
C ALA A 117 -0.54 -8.40 12.24
N VAL A 118 -0.89 -8.97 11.10
CA VAL A 118 0.03 -9.36 10.04
C VAL A 118 0.00 -8.32 8.92
N GLY A 119 1.13 -7.64 8.72
CA GLY A 119 1.27 -6.48 7.86
C GLY A 119 1.12 -5.17 8.63
N ALA A 120 2.20 -4.64 9.21
CA ALA A 120 2.17 -3.42 10.06
C ALA A 120 1.92 -2.11 9.29
N GLY A 121 1.02 -2.14 8.27
CA GLY A 121 0.57 -0.99 7.51
C GLY A 121 -0.66 -0.31 8.09
N LEU A 122 -1.27 0.61 7.32
CA LEU A 122 -2.43 1.41 7.76
C LEU A 122 -3.62 0.57 8.22
N GLY A 123 -3.94 -0.55 7.54
CA GLY A 123 -5.05 -1.39 7.95
C GLY A 123 -4.85 -2.01 9.33
N SER A 124 -3.65 -2.50 9.60
CA SER A 124 -3.29 -3.03 10.92
C SER A 124 -3.21 -1.94 11.98
N PHE A 125 -2.72 -0.75 11.62
CA PHE A 125 -2.64 0.39 12.52
C PHE A 125 -4.02 0.80 13.03
N ILE A 126 -5.00 0.96 12.13
CA ILE A 126 -6.37 1.33 12.49
C ILE A 126 -7.01 0.26 13.38
N TRP A 127 -6.80 -1.02 13.06
CA TRP A 127 -7.32 -2.11 13.87
C TRP A 127 -6.72 -2.12 15.29
N VAL A 128 -5.39 -1.91 15.40
CA VAL A 128 -4.70 -1.80 16.69
C VAL A 128 -5.18 -0.57 17.48
N ASP A 129 -5.34 0.57 16.83
CA ASP A 129 -5.86 1.79 17.47
C ASP A 129 -7.26 1.55 18.08
N LEU A 130 -8.15 0.92 17.32
CA LEU A 130 -9.49 0.57 17.80
C LEU A 130 -9.46 -0.44 18.96
N LEU A 131 -8.57 -1.43 18.93
CA LEU A 131 -8.37 -2.33 20.07
C LEU A 131 -7.91 -1.56 21.32
N ARG A 132 -6.95 -0.65 21.16
CA ARG A 132 -6.45 0.20 22.25
C ARG A 132 -7.56 1.08 22.82
N ILE A 133 -8.34 1.73 21.98
CA ILE A 133 -9.51 2.54 22.37
C ILE A 133 -10.57 1.68 23.06
N SER A 134 -10.75 0.44 22.62
CA SER A 134 -11.68 -0.53 23.23
C SER A 134 -11.17 -1.16 24.52
N GLY A 135 -10.00 -0.75 25.03
CA GLY A 135 -9.47 -1.14 26.34
C GLY A 135 -8.47 -2.29 26.34
N VAL A 136 -8.05 -2.79 25.16
CA VAL A 136 -7.00 -3.81 25.09
C VAL A 136 -5.64 -3.17 25.39
N LYS A 137 -4.87 -3.77 26.29
CA LYS A 137 -3.54 -3.29 26.66
C LYS A 137 -2.51 -3.55 25.56
N SER A 138 -1.51 -2.67 25.42
CA SER A 138 -0.44 -2.78 24.40
C SER A 138 0.33 -4.10 24.48
N GLU A 139 0.55 -4.62 25.70
CA GLU A 139 1.30 -5.86 25.93
C GLU A 139 0.59 -7.11 25.41
N LYS A 140 -0.68 -6.99 25.07
CA LYS A 140 -1.52 -8.06 24.50
C LYS A 140 -1.58 -8.06 22.99
N ILE A 141 -0.94 -7.07 22.34
CA ILE A 141 -1.03 -6.84 20.90
C ILE A 141 0.38 -6.88 20.30
N ILE A 142 0.53 -7.59 19.20
CA ILE A 142 1.73 -7.56 18.35
C ILE A 142 1.31 -7.21 16.93
N ALA A 143 2.10 -6.36 16.25
CA ALA A 143 1.97 -6.08 14.83
C ALA A 143 3.28 -6.39 14.12
N VAL A 144 3.27 -7.30 13.14
CA VAL A 144 4.46 -7.72 12.40
C VAL A 144 4.46 -7.15 11.00
N GLY A 145 5.57 -6.51 10.63
CA GLY A 145 5.74 -5.95 9.29
C GLY A 145 7.17 -5.52 9.00
N LEU A 146 7.40 -5.07 7.78
CA LEU A 146 8.73 -4.67 7.31
C LEU A 146 9.04 -3.18 7.58
N GLU A 147 8.04 -2.40 7.96
CA GLU A 147 8.15 -0.95 8.14
C GLU A 147 7.63 -0.57 9.52
N SER A 148 8.43 0.17 10.29
CA SER A 148 8.06 0.60 11.65
C SER A 148 6.98 1.67 11.66
N LYS A 149 6.96 2.55 10.63
CA LYS A 149 5.92 3.55 10.46
C LYS A 149 4.73 2.96 9.69
N PRO A 150 3.51 3.00 10.23
CA PRO A 150 2.34 2.38 9.60
C PRO A 150 2.03 2.91 8.20
N TYR A 151 2.39 4.16 7.92
CA TYR A 151 2.14 4.82 6.65
C TYR A 151 3.32 4.77 5.66
N ALA A 152 4.49 4.22 6.04
CA ALA A 152 5.71 4.33 5.24
C ALA A 152 5.53 3.83 3.81
N ARG A 153 4.88 2.68 3.63
CA ARG A 153 4.58 2.16 2.30
C ARG A 153 3.60 3.04 1.52
N TYR A 154 2.56 3.54 2.18
CA TYR A 154 1.59 4.43 1.55
C TYR A 154 2.23 5.76 1.15
N GLN A 155 3.09 6.33 2.02
CA GLN A 155 3.86 7.53 1.72
C GLN A 155 4.76 7.33 0.49
N ARG A 156 5.45 6.20 0.40
CA ARG A 156 6.28 5.86 -0.77
C ARG A 156 5.44 5.77 -2.05
N LEU A 157 4.28 5.11 -2.00
CA LEU A 157 3.36 5.05 -3.14
C LEU A 157 2.84 6.45 -3.52
N CYS A 158 2.54 7.31 -2.55
CA CYS A 158 2.15 8.71 -2.80
C CYS A 158 3.27 9.48 -3.51
N LEU A 159 4.48 9.46 -2.96
CA LEU A 159 5.63 10.16 -3.52
C LEU A 159 5.94 9.69 -4.95
N ASN A 160 5.97 8.38 -5.16
CA ASN A 160 6.18 7.81 -6.48
C ASN A 160 5.06 8.20 -7.46
N SER A 161 3.81 8.24 -7.02
CA SER A 161 2.67 8.71 -7.83
C SER A 161 2.60 10.24 -7.95
N GLN A 162 3.70 10.94 -7.64
CA GLN A 162 3.81 12.40 -7.73
C GLN A 162 2.84 13.16 -6.81
N ILE A 163 2.54 12.59 -5.63
CA ILE A 163 1.78 13.25 -4.56
C ILE A 163 2.77 13.68 -3.46
N PRO A 164 3.35 14.88 -3.55
CA PRO A 164 4.25 15.39 -2.51
C PRO A 164 3.49 15.70 -1.22
N LEU A 165 4.23 15.92 -0.13
CA LEU A 165 3.66 16.13 1.20
C LEU A 165 2.70 17.33 1.30
N HIS A 166 2.88 18.34 0.47
CA HIS A 166 2.00 19.52 0.42
C HIS A 166 0.72 19.31 -0.40
N GLU A 167 0.66 18.24 -1.21
CA GLU A 167 -0.52 17.94 -2.04
C GLU A 167 -1.62 17.32 -1.18
N ARG A 168 -2.87 17.57 -1.59
CA ARG A 168 -4.06 17.04 -0.92
C ARG A 168 -4.30 15.59 -1.30
N LEU A 169 -4.58 14.77 -0.29
CA LEU A 169 -5.07 13.41 -0.48
C LEU A 169 -6.52 13.45 -0.93
N ARG A 170 -6.96 12.36 -1.55
CA ARG A 170 -8.35 12.23 -1.98
C ARG A 170 -9.31 11.94 -0.81
N SER A 171 -8.83 11.25 0.21
CA SER A 171 -9.65 10.90 1.37
C SER A 171 -9.99 12.12 2.21
N ASN A 172 -11.20 12.14 2.76
CA ASN A 172 -11.64 13.17 3.69
C ASN A 172 -10.82 13.14 4.97
N SER A 173 -10.75 14.26 5.66
CA SER A 173 -10.13 14.33 7.00
C SER A 173 -10.87 13.50 8.05
N ASP A 174 -12.18 13.29 7.91
CA ASP A 174 -12.95 12.40 8.77
C ASP A 174 -12.71 10.90 8.54
N SER A 175 -12.01 10.53 7.47
CA SER A 175 -11.61 9.15 7.18
C SER A 175 -10.10 8.92 7.30
N CYS A 176 -9.35 9.88 7.86
CA CYS A 176 -7.93 9.66 8.14
C CYS A 176 -7.72 8.48 9.09
N PRO A 177 -6.65 7.69 8.90
CA PRO A 177 -6.42 6.45 9.65
C PRO A 177 -6.39 6.61 11.18
N ASP A 178 -6.07 7.78 11.67
CA ASP A 178 -6.00 8.13 13.09
C ASP A 178 -7.25 8.85 13.62
N ASN A 179 -8.29 8.99 12.80
CA ASN A 179 -9.49 9.76 13.15
C ASN A 179 -10.78 8.95 12.98
N ILE A 180 -11.27 8.37 14.07
CA ILE A 180 -12.59 7.72 14.13
C ILE A 180 -13.73 8.64 14.61
N TRP A 181 -13.40 9.90 14.97
CA TRP A 181 -14.31 10.81 15.67
C TRP A 181 -14.99 11.83 14.77
N GLY A 182 -14.71 11.78 13.47
CA GLY A 182 -15.29 12.68 12.49
C GLY A 182 -14.55 14.01 12.34
N TRP A 183 -14.99 14.79 11.36
CA TRP A 183 -14.29 15.98 10.91
C TRP A 183 -14.14 17.10 11.96
N PRO A 184 -15.19 17.56 12.65
CA PRO A 184 -15.02 18.64 13.62
C PRO A 184 -14.03 18.28 14.74
N SER A 185 -14.02 17.00 15.15
CA SER A 185 -13.09 16.49 16.15
C SER A 185 -11.65 16.52 15.66
N TYR A 186 -11.41 16.18 14.40
CA TYR A 186 -10.09 16.27 13.79
C TYR A 186 -9.57 17.71 13.78
N ALA A 187 -10.37 18.66 13.37
CA ALA A 187 -10.00 20.06 13.36
C ALA A 187 -9.67 20.60 14.78
N LEU A 188 -10.43 20.20 15.78
CA LEU A 188 -10.16 20.55 17.19
C LEU A 188 -8.83 19.99 17.67
N ARG A 189 -8.55 18.72 17.40
CA ARG A 189 -7.29 18.07 17.77
C ARG A 189 -6.09 18.75 17.12
N GLU A 190 -6.15 18.97 15.82
CA GLU A 190 -5.06 19.60 15.07
C GLU A 190 -4.85 21.04 15.50
N SER A 191 -5.93 21.80 15.71
CA SER A 191 -5.85 23.15 16.26
C SER A 191 -5.20 23.18 17.65
N TRP A 192 -5.61 22.30 18.55
CA TRP A 192 -5.01 22.19 19.88
C TRP A 192 -3.51 21.86 19.79
N HIS A 193 -3.14 20.93 18.94
CA HIS A 193 -1.75 20.55 18.72
C HIS A 193 -0.89 21.72 18.24
N ASP A 194 -1.40 22.50 17.27
CA ASP A 194 -0.70 23.66 16.72
C ASP A 194 -0.60 24.80 17.75
N LEU A 195 -1.64 25.02 18.56
CA LEU A 195 -1.61 25.98 19.67
C LEU A 195 -0.51 25.63 20.67
N THR A 196 -0.36 24.36 21.05
CA THR A 196 0.69 23.93 21.99
C THR A 196 2.10 24.09 21.44
N LYS A 197 2.25 24.24 20.12
CA LYS A 197 3.51 24.55 19.43
C LYS A 197 3.71 26.04 19.13
N GLY A 198 2.78 26.90 19.54
CA GLY A 198 2.82 28.33 19.23
C GLY A 198 2.46 28.68 17.78
N GLN A 199 1.91 27.74 17.01
CA GLN A 199 1.52 27.91 15.61
C GLN A 199 0.08 28.47 15.51
N ILE A 200 -0.13 29.69 16.01
CA ILE A 200 -1.48 30.29 16.17
C ILE A 200 -2.24 30.38 14.84
N ASN A 201 -1.56 30.78 13.75
CA ASN A 201 -2.19 30.93 12.44
C ASN A 201 -2.69 29.59 11.89
N SER A 202 -1.89 28.54 12.03
CA SER A 202 -2.27 27.18 11.59
C SER A 202 -3.43 26.63 12.42
N ALA A 203 -3.39 26.82 13.73
CA ALA A 203 -4.47 26.45 14.63
C ALA A 203 -5.80 27.13 14.26
N PHE A 204 -5.75 28.44 13.96
CA PHE A 204 -6.93 29.18 13.54
C PHE A 204 -7.43 28.69 12.16
N GLN A 205 -6.55 28.31 11.23
CA GLN A 205 -6.94 27.74 9.95
C GLN A 205 -7.72 26.43 10.12
N TYR A 206 -7.31 25.55 11.04
CA TYR A 206 -8.06 24.32 11.32
C TYR A 206 -9.46 24.61 11.88
N LEU A 207 -9.59 25.56 12.83
CA LEU A 207 -10.89 25.96 13.35
C LEU A 207 -11.77 26.57 12.26
N TRP A 208 -11.18 27.38 11.38
CA TRP A 208 -11.90 27.98 10.26
C TRP A 208 -12.40 26.95 9.24
N GLN A 209 -11.66 25.85 9.05
CA GLN A 209 -12.07 24.76 8.19
C GLN A 209 -13.37 24.10 8.64
N VAL A 210 -13.69 24.08 9.92
CA VAL A 210 -15.00 23.59 10.44
C VAL A 210 -16.17 24.28 9.75
N PHE A 211 -16.01 25.55 9.39
CA PHE A 211 -17.03 26.33 8.72
C PHE A 211 -16.93 26.28 7.20
N ASN A 212 -15.72 26.20 6.66
CA ASN A 212 -15.45 26.26 5.22
C ASN A 212 -15.61 24.91 4.53
N GLU A 213 -15.16 23.82 5.11
CA GLU A 213 -15.19 22.53 4.45
C GLU A 213 -16.59 22.03 4.09
N PRO A 214 -17.64 22.22 4.89
CA PRO A 214 -19.00 21.90 4.47
C PRO A 214 -19.47 22.72 3.26
N THR A 215 -18.88 23.89 3.02
CA THR A 215 -19.28 24.82 1.96
C THR A 215 -18.41 24.66 0.71
N PHE A 216 -17.12 24.35 0.87
CA PHE A 216 -16.16 24.27 -0.23
C PHE A 216 -15.53 22.87 -0.28
N ALA A 217 -16.04 22.04 -1.17
CA ALA A 217 -15.60 20.63 -1.33
C ALA A 217 -14.09 20.47 -1.59
N GLU A 218 -13.43 21.45 -2.21
CA GLU A 218 -11.99 21.40 -2.49
C GLU A 218 -11.11 21.53 -1.23
N THR A 219 -11.64 22.10 -0.15
CA THR A 219 -10.90 22.26 1.11
C THR A 219 -11.03 21.07 2.05
N TYR A 220 -11.89 20.13 1.73
CA TYR A 220 -12.29 19.04 2.61
C TYR A 220 -11.24 17.89 2.71
N THR A 221 -10.21 17.88 1.88
CA THR A 221 -9.18 16.84 1.89
C THR A 221 -7.91 17.34 2.56
N PRO A 222 -7.32 16.56 3.49
CA PRO A 222 -6.09 16.95 4.16
C PRO A 222 -4.88 16.83 3.23
N ARG A 223 -3.81 17.56 3.54
CA ARG A 223 -2.52 17.39 2.90
C ARG A 223 -1.86 16.09 3.38
N ALA A 224 -1.12 15.43 2.48
CA ALA A 224 -0.45 14.16 2.78
C ALA A 224 0.47 14.26 4.01
N GLY A 225 1.28 15.33 4.10
CA GLY A 225 2.18 15.57 5.23
C GLY A 225 1.43 15.66 6.56
N ASN A 226 0.32 16.41 6.60
CA ASN A 226 -0.48 16.56 7.82
C ASN A 226 -1.06 15.21 8.30
N VAL A 227 -1.46 14.35 7.36
CA VAL A 227 -1.96 13.00 7.69
C VAL A 227 -0.85 12.15 8.29
N PHE A 228 0.35 12.17 7.71
CA PHE A 228 1.47 11.39 8.23
C PHE A 228 1.92 11.87 9.61
N ASP A 229 1.98 13.18 9.83
CA ASP A 229 2.28 13.76 11.15
C ASP A 229 1.21 13.39 12.19
N SER A 230 -0.04 13.38 11.80
CA SER A 230 -1.17 12.98 12.64
C SER A 230 -1.10 11.51 13.02
N ILE A 231 -0.76 10.62 12.07
CA ILE A 231 -0.56 9.20 12.34
C ILE A 231 0.66 8.98 13.26
N ASP A 232 1.75 9.71 13.11
CA ASP A 232 2.91 9.62 14.02
C ASP A 232 2.54 9.99 15.46
N ARG A 233 1.68 11.01 15.65
CA ARG A 233 1.16 11.37 16.98
C ARG A 233 0.29 10.27 17.56
N GLU A 234 -0.59 9.71 16.75
CA GLU A 234 -1.47 8.62 17.17
C GLU A 234 -0.67 7.35 17.49
N ALA A 235 0.35 7.02 16.70
CA ALA A 235 1.24 5.89 16.94
C ALA A 235 1.92 6.00 18.32
N LYS A 236 2.39 7.19 18.70
CA LYS A 236 2.92 7.45 20.05
C LYS A 236 1.85 7.28 21.13
N ARG A 237 0.64 7.81 20.89
CA ARG A 237 -0.49 7.74 21.83
C ARG A 237 -0.88 6.30 22.17
N ILE A 238 -0.91 5.40 21.17
CA ILE A 238 -1.29 4.00 21.35
C ILE A 238 -0.11 3.08 21.74
N SER A 239 1.11 3.62 21.85
CA SER A 239 2.36 2.87 22.12
C SER A 239 2.69 1.88 20.99
N TRP A 240 2.58 2.32 19.76
CA TRP A 240 2.86 1.50 18.57
C TRP A 240 4.27 0.92 18.56
N ASP A 241 5.26 1.65 19.05
CA ASP A 241 6.66 1.23 19.21
C ASP A 241 6.81 -0.05 20.04
N LYS A 242 5.98 -0.24 21.07
CA LYS A 242 5.94 -1.45 21.89
C LYS A 242 5.22 -2.60 21.24
N ILE A 243 4.28 -2.30 20.34
CA ILE A 243 3.42 -3.27 19.63
C ILE A 243 4.11 -3.80 18.39
N TYR A 244 4.83 -2.95 17.67
CA TYR A 244 5.48 -3.28 16.42
C TYR A 244 6.64 -4.27 16.60
N ARG A 245 6.72 -5.25 15.67
CA ARG A 245 7.86 -6.17 15.51
C ARG A 245 8.29 -6.22 14.05
N TYR A 246 9.56 -5.98 13.80
CA TYR A 246 10.13 -6.16 12.47
C TYR A 246 10.13 -7.63 12.09
N GLY A 247 9.64 -7.95 10.90
CA GLY A 247 9.73 -9.30 10.35
C GLY A 247 8.79 -9.54 9.17
N ARG A 248 9.13 -10.57 8.41
CA ARG A 248 8.33 -11.06 7.30
C ARG A 248 7.64 -12.37 7.69
N VAL A 249 6.32 -12.36 7.73
CA VAL A 249 5.53 -13.58 7.94
C VAL A 249 5.70 -14.51 6.74
N ARG A 250 5.92 -15.79 7.01
CA ARG A 250 6.16 -16.84 6.02
C ARG A 250 5.00 -17.79 5.87
N ALA A 251 4.37 -18.16 6.99
CA ALA A 251 3.20 -19.02 7.00
C ALA A 251 2.34 -18.77 8.24
N ILE A 252 1.06 -19.11 8.15
CA ILE A 252 0.08 -19.06 9.24
C ILE A 252 -0.62 -20.40 9.29
N ARG A 253 -0.70 -20.99 10.49
CA ARG A 253 -1.42 -22.26 10.69
C ARG A 253 -2.32 -22.19 11.92
N LYS A 254 -3.41 -22.95 11.87
CA LYS A 254 -4.21 -23.24 13.07
C LYS A 254 -3.41 -24.12 14.00
N THR A 255 -3.61 -23.98 15.31
CA THR A 255 -3.01 -24.87 16.31
C THR A 255 -4.03 -25.86 16.84
N GLU A 256 -3.58 -26.97 17.40
CA GLU A 256 -4.47 -27.99 17.98
C GLU A 256 -5.23 -27.45 19.21
N ASP A 257 -4.61 -26.55 19.97
CA ASP A 257 -5.22 -25.90 21.14
C ASP A 257 -6.23 -24.80 20.78
N GLY A 258 -6.49 -24.58 19.49
CA GLY A 258 -7.53 -23.66 19.02
C GLY A 258 -7.08 -22.25 18.69
N ARG A 259 -5.78 -21.96 18.77
CA ARG A 259 -5.16 -20.67 18.43
C ARG A 259 -4.56 -20.67 17.01
N TYR A 260 -3.69 -19.72 16.72
CA TYR A 260 -2.89 -19.64 15.48
C TYR A 260 -1.41 -19.60 15.82
N CYS A 261 -0.59 -20.30 15.02
CA CYS A 261 0.86 -20.19 15.02
C CYS A 261 1.31 -19.52 13.71
N VAL A 262 2.15 -18.51 13.84
CA VAL A 262 2.66 -17.70 12.74
C VAL A 262 4.17 -17.80 12.69
N ALA A 263 4.68 -18.35 11.59
CA ALA A 263 6.12 -18.42 11.32
C ALA A 263 6.59 -17.13 10.65
N TYR A 264 7.62 -16.47 11.19
CA TYR A 264 8.16 -15.25 10.61
C TYR A 264 9.68 -15.19 10.69
N SER A 265 10.28 -14.41 9.77
CA SER A 265 11.73 -14.20 9.71
C SER A 265 12.07 -12.73 9.94
N ARG A 266 13.11 -12.48 10.74
CA ARG A 266 13.68 -11.16 11.01
C ARG A 266 14.90 -10.85 10.13
N GLY A 267 15.30 -11.80 9.30
CA GLY A 267 16.45 -11.77 8.39
C GLY A 267 16.92 -13.19 8.08
N PRO A 268 17.95 -13.36 7.25
CA PRO A 268 18.53 -14.68 6.96
C PRO A 268 18.96 -15.40 8.25
N GLY A 269 18.48 -16.63 8.45
CA GLY A 269 18.80 -17.44 9.64
C GLY A 269 18.16 -16.98 10.95
N ASN A 270 17.42 -15.87 10.98
CA ASN A 270 16.77 -15.38 12.19
C ASN A 270 15.25 -15.63 12.09
N TYR A 271 14.82 -16.74 12.64
CA TYR A 271 13.45 -17.24 12.58
C TYR A 271 12.81 -17.27 13.96
N ALA A 272 11.50 -17.07 14.01
CA ALA A 272 10.73 -17.14 15.25
C ALA A 272 9.26 -17.45 14.95
N PHE A 273 8.49 -17.73 16.00
CA PHE A 273 7.06 -17.97 15.94
C PHE A 273 6.30 -16.98 16.83
N LEU A 274 5.06 -16.72 16.42
CA LEU A 274 4.08 -15.99 17.22
C LEU A 274 2.84 -16.85 17.37
N VAL A 275 2.32 -16.93 18.59
CA VAL A 275 1.07 -17.64 18.89
C VAL A 275 0.04 -16.63 19.37
N CYS A 276 -1.16 -16.66 18.73
CA CYS A 276 -2.21 -15.70 19.04
C CYS A 276 -3.61 -16.32 18.97
N ARG A 277 -4.60 -15.66 19.59
CA ARG A 277 -6.02 -16.02 19.49
C ARG A 277 -6.70 -15.29 18.34
N TYR A 278 -6.49 -13.99 18.23
CA TYR A 278 -7.12 -13.13 17.22
C TYR A 278 -6.05 -12.64 16.25
N LEU A 279 -6.27 -12.91 14.98
CA LEU A 279 -5.34 -12.54 13.94
C LEU A 279 -6.01 -11.57 12.95
N HIS A 280 -5.35 -10.47 12.64
CA HIS A 280 -5.76 -9.52 11.62
C HIS A 280 -4.76 -9.55 10.46
N LEU A 281 -5.24 -9.84 9.26
CA LEU A 281 -4.43 -9.94 8.04
C LEU A 281 -4.67 -8.73 7.14
N ALA A 282 -3.66 -7.87 7.00
CA ALA A 282 -3.72 -6.64 6.20
C ALA A 282 -2.41 -6.41 5.44
N THR A 283 -2.13 -7.28 4.48
CA THR A 283 -0.86 -7.27 3.72
C THR A 283 -0.78 -6.17 2.66
N GLY A 284 -1.90 -5.51 2.36
CA GLY A 284 -1.98 -4.47 1.34
C GLY A 284 -1.75 -5.01 -0.08
N TYR A 285 -1.36 -4.13 -1.00
CA TYR A 285 -0.96 -4.51 -2.34
C TYR A 285 0.40 -5.23 -2.31
N PRO A 286 0.60 -6.33 -3.04
CA PRO A 286 1.86 -7.08 -2.98
C PRO A 286 3.02 -6.30 -3.62
N ALA A 287 3.27 -6.47 -4.90
CA ALA A 287 4.31 -5.79 -5.65
C ALA A 287 3.68 -4.86 -6.70
N ILE A 288 4.49 -3.95 -7.23
CA ILE A 288 4.13 -3.21 -8.44
C ILE A 288 4.15 -4.20 -9.60
N GLN A 289 3.06 -4.26 -10.33
CA GLN A 289 2.94 -5.10 -11.52
C GLN A 289 2.81 -4.23 -12.76
N PHE A 290 3.55 -4.59 -13.78
CA PHE A 290 3.42 -4.00 -15.09
C PHE A 290 2.38 -4.76 -15.92
N LEU A 291 1.80 -4.08 -16.88
CA LEU A 291 1.05 -4.74 -17.94
C LEU A 291 1.99 -5.71 -18.69
N PRO A 292 1.50 -6.88 -19.15
CA PRO A 292 2.37 -7.91 -19.75
C PRO A 292 3.21 -7.41 -20.94
N ASP A 293 2.67 -6.55 -21.77
CA ASP A 293 3.37 -5.94 -22.91
C ASP A 293 4.50 -4.98 -22.47
N LEU A 294 4.30 -4.23 -21.38
CA LEU A 294 5.33 -3.35 -20.83
C LEU A 294 6.42 -4.13 -20.10
N GLN A 295 6.05 -5.19 -19.40
CA GLN A 295 7.01 -6.08 -18.77
C GLN A 295 7.89 -6.78 -19.84
N ALA A 296 7.28 -7.29 -20.90
CA ALA A 296 8.00 -7.90 -22.02
C ALA A 296 8.96 -6.93 -22.71
N TYR A 297 8.57 -5.66 -22.89
CA TYR A 297 9.45 -4.61 -23.40
C TYR A 297 10.67 -4.41 -22.51
N ARG A 298 10.44 -4.20 -21.20
CA ARG A 298 11.52 -3.97 -20.22
C ARG A 298 12.52 -5.12 -20.21
N GLU A 299 12.04 -6.37 -20.25
CA GLU A 299 12.88 -7.56 -20.26
C GLU A 299 13.65 -7.72 -21.57
N LYS A 300 12.98 -7.52 -22.72
CA LYS A 300 13.57 -7.66 -24.05
C LYS A 300 14.70 -6.66 -24.29
N TYR A 301 14.48 -5.40 -23.91
CA TYR A 301 15.42 -4.32 -24.22
C TYR A 301 16.29 -3.90 -23.02
N GLN A 302 16.11 -4.54 -21.84
CA GLN A 302 16.78 -4.17 -20.58
C GLN A 302 16.62 -2.67 -20.26
N ASP A 303 15.47 -2.10 -20.64
CA ASP A 303 15.15 -0.70 -20.52
C ASP A 303 14.15 -0.47 -19.39
N PHE A 304 14.66 -0.06 -18.25
CA PHE A 304 13.91 0.22 -17.03
C PHE A 304 13.70 1.74 -16.82
N LYS A 305 14.06 2.57 -17.81
CA LYS A 305 13.97 4.03 -17.73
C LYS A 305 12.92 4.61 -18.65
N SER A 306 12.80 4.10 -19.87
CA SER A 306 11.82 4.63 -20.84
C SER A 306 10.40 4.12 -20.56
N VAL A 307 10.27 2.93 -19.96
CA VAL A 307 8.98 2.35 -19.56
C VAL A 307 8.94 2.20 -18.05
N VAL A 308 8.10 2.98 -17.41
CA VAL A 308 8.02 3.08 -15.95
C VAL A 308 6.58 2.87 -15.44
N ASN A 309 6.46 2.45 -14.18
CA ASN A 309 5.17 2.39 -13.50
C ASN A 309 5.00 3.63 -12.60
N ALA A 310 3.81 4.17 -12.57
CA ALA A 310 3.48 5.34 -11.75
C ALA A 310 3.69 5.14 -10.24
N TYR A 311 3.89 3.91 -9.78
CA TYR A 311 4.14 3.58 -8.37
C TYR A 311 5.60 3.23 -8.07
N GLU A 312 6.49 3.22 -9.07
CA GLU A 312 7.93 3.17 -8.86
C GLU A 312 8.55 4.57 -8.93
N ASP A 313 9.82 4.72 -8.51
CA ASP A 313 10.53 6.00 -8.69
C ASP A 313 10.81 6.24 -10.17
N HIS A 314 10.28 7.33 -10.69
CA HIS A 314 10.43 7.75 -12.08
C HIS A 314 10.69 9.26 -12.20
N ASN A 315 11.34 9.85 -11.20
CA ASN A 315 11.66 11.29 -11.20
C ASN A 315 12.57 11.69 -12.38
N HIS A 316 13.43 10.80 -12.82
CA HIS A 316 14.30 11.00 -13.99
C HIS A 316 13.51 11.34 -15.27
N VAL A 317 12.28 10.86 -15.42
CA VAL A 317 11.41 11.21 -16.56
C VAL A 317 11.13 12.71 -16.57
N TYR A 318 10.73 13.27 -15.45
CA TYR A 318 10.41 14.69 -15.33
C TYR A 318 11.65 15.59 -15.46
N GLU A 319 12.79 15.16 -14.92
CA GLU A 319 14.07 15.87 -15.06
C GLU A 319 14.54 15.91 -16.51
N GLN A 320 14.37 14.82 -17.27
CA GLN A 320 14.71 14.80 -18.69
C GLN A 320 13.74 15.65 -19.50
N LEU A 321 12.44 15.57 -19.25
CA LEU A 321 11.44 16.40 -19.90
C LEU A 321 11.67 17.89 -19.66
N GLU A 322 12.06 18.28 -18.45
CA GLU A 322 12.40 19.67 -18.13
C GLU A 322 13.57 20.19 -18.96
N LYS A 323 14.62 19.38 -19.10
CA LYS A 323 15.84 19.74 -19.82
C LYS A 323 15.70 19.71 -21.35
N GLN A 324 15.07 18.68 -21.87
CA GLN A 324 15.10 18.37 -23.32
C GLN A 324 13.73 18.44 -24.00
N GLY A 325 12.64 18.44 -23.22
CA GLY A 325 11.32 18.21 -23.77
C GLY A 325 11.11 16.72 -24.09
N GLY A 326 10.08 16.44 -24.92
CA GLY A 326 9.80 15.10 -25.41
C GLY A 326 8.34 14.71 -25.33
N THR A 327 8.06 13.46 -25.69
CA THR A 327 6.72 12.89 -25.73
C THR A 327 6.56 11.82 -24.64
N VAL A 328 5.48 11.91 -23.86
CA VAL A 328 5.13 10.93 -22.83
C VAL A 328 3.83 10.25 -23.20
N LEU A 329 3.84 8.92 -23.23
CA LEU A 329 2.64 8.10 -23.33
C LEU A 329 2.16 7.71 -21.92
N ILE A 330 0.99 8.18 -21.52
CA ILE A 330 0.33 7.75 -20.27
C ILE A 330 -0.64 6.63 -20.59
N ARG A 331 -0.60 5.52 -19.83
CA ARG A 331 -1.56 4.43 -19.90
C ARG A 331 -2.38 4.35 -18.63
N GLY A 332 -3.70 4.40 -18.76
CA GLY A 332 -4.63 4.38 -17.62
C GLY A 332 -5.49 5.64 -17.56
N ARG A 333 -6.58 5.62 -16.77
CA ARG A 333 -7.58 6.70 -16.71
C ARG A 333 -7.99 7.04 -15.27
N GLY A 334 -7.28 6.50 -14.30
CA GLY A 334 -7.60 6.69 -12.89
C GLY A 334 -7.01 7.98 -12.31
N ILE A 335 -7.16 8.12 -10.99
CA ILE A 335 -6.66 9.27 -10.24
C ILE A 335 -5.14 9.47 -10.40
N VAL A 336 -4.38 8.39 -10.51
CA VAL A 336 -2.92 8.47 -10.67
C VAL A 336 -2.54 9.04 -12.04
N ALA A 337 -3.25 8.64 -13.11
CA ALA A 337 -3.04 9.22 -14.43
C ALA A 337 -3.28 10.74 -14.44
N SER A 338 -4.33 11.21 -13.74
CA SER A 338 -4.61 12.64 -13.59
C SER A 338 -3.50 13.36 -12.81
N ARG A 339 -2.93 12.71 -11.78
CA ARG A 339 -1.81 13.30 -11.02
C ARG A 339 -0.52 13.36 -11.85
N ILE A 340 -0.22 12.30 -12.61
CA ILE A 340 0.90 12.29 -13.56
C ILE A 340 0.76 13.43 -14.59
N LEU A 341 -0.44 13.59 -15.16
CA LEU A 341 -0.72 14.67 -16.09
C LEU A 341 -0.51 16.06 -15.45
N GLN A 342 -0.94 16.25 -14.20
CA GLN A 342 -0.67 17.49 -13.44
C GLN A 342 0.83 17.71 -13.30
N ARG A 343 1.61 16.67 -12.92
CA ARG A 343 3.06 16.80 -12.77
C ARG A 343 3.76 17.16 -14.09
N ILE A 344 3.34 16.54 -15.20
CA ILE A 344 3.87 16.89 -16.52
C ILE A 344 3.50 18.35 -16.87
N TYR A 345 2.29 18.80 -16.55
CA TYR A 345 1.91 20.21 -16.75
C TYR A 345 2.76 21.17 -15.93
N GLU A 346 3.14 20.80 -14.69
CA GLU A 346 4.06 21.58 -13.86
C GLU A 346 5.44 21.72 -14.52
N VAL A 347 6.00 20.61 -15.02
CA VAL A 347 7.28 20.59 -15.77
C VAL A 347 7.17 21.37 -17.08
N ARG A 348 6.02 21.28 -17.75
CA ARG A 348 5.78 21.99 -19.00
C ARG A 348 5.83 23.53 -18.86
N LYS A 349 5.65 24.07 -17.66
CA LYS A 349 5.86 25.51 -17.39
C LYS A 349 7.33 25.93 -17.58
N GLN A 350 8.27 24.98 -17.38
CA GLN A 350 9.70 25.21 -17.58
C GLN A 350 10.09 24.92 -19.05
N ASN A 351 9.55 23.86 -19.65
CA ASN A 351 9.83 23.47 -21.03
C ASN A 351 8.54 23.17 -21.80
N ARG A 352 8.15 24.05 -22.70
CA ARG A 352 6.90 23.91 -23.50
C ARG A 352 6.97 22.82 -24.56
N ASN A 353 8.14 22.27 -24.88
CA ASN A 353 8.33 21.23 -25.89
C ASN A 353 8.01 19.83 -25.36
N ILE A 354 6.95 19.71 -24.54
CA ILE A 354 6.49 18.45 -23.99
C ILE A 354 5.09 18.15 -24.56
N THR A 355 4.93 16.95 -25.11
CA THR A 355 3.66 16.43 -25.60
C THR A 355 3.25 15.21 -24.79
N VAL A 356 1.96 15.09 -24.50
CA VAL A 356 1.39 13.96 -23.79
C VAL A 356 0.42 13.22 -24.71
N LEU A 357 0.70 11.95 -24.98
CA LEU A 357 -0.22 11.00 -25.58
C LEU A 357 -0.89 10.22 -24.45
N HIS A 358 -2.20 10.23 -24.38
CA HIS A 358 -2.93 9.51 -23.34
C HIS A 358 -3.73 8.36 -23.95
N LEU A 359 -3.21 7.15 -23.77
CA LEU A 359 -3.84 5.94 -24.30
C LEU A 359 -4.86 5.38 -23.30
N MET A 360 -6.11 5.39 -23.70
CA MET A 360 -7.23 4.78 -22.99
C MET A 360 -7.75 3.58 -23.78
N ARG A 361 -8.18 2.51 -23.11
CA ARG A 361 -8.68 1.30 -23.79
C ARG A 361 -9.85 1.56 -24.71
N SER A 362 -10.78 2.43 -24.32
CA SER A 362 -12.00 2.77 -25.06
C SER A 362 -12.54 4.14 -24.66
N PRO A 363 -13.31 4.79 -25.51
CA PRO A 363 -14.08 5.98 -25.13
C PRO A 363 -14.95 5.72 -23.90
N LYS A 364 -15.12 6.74 -23.05
CA LYS A 364 -16.04 6.71 -21.91
C LYS A 364 -17.02 7.85 -22.06
N PRO A 365 -18.15 7.65 -22.76
CA PRO A 365 -19.14 8.71 -22.97
C PRO A 365 -20.01 8.94 -21.73
N HIS A 366 -20.22 7.89 -20.92
CA HIS A 366 -21.07 7.94 -19.73
C HIS A 366 -20.35 7.32 -18.53
N GLY A 367 -20.54 7.92 -17.36
CA GLY A 367 -20.04 7.40 -16.10
C GLY A 367 -20.87 6.22 -15.58
N ASN A 368 -20.29 5.50 -14.66
CA ASN A 368 -20.96 4.40 -13.96
C ASN A 368 -22.17 4.92 -13.17
N LYS A 369 -23.20 4.08 -13.12
CA LYS A 369 -24.47 4.37 -12.42
C LYS A 369 -24.53 3.63 -11.10
N PHE A 370 -25.10 4.29 -10.11
CA PHE A 370 -25.51 3.69 -8.86
C PHE A 370 -26.91 4.20 -8.50
N GLN A 371 -27.88 3.34 -8.63
CA GLN A 371 -29.30 3.69 -8.59
C GLN A 371 -29.65 4.79 -9.63
N LYS A 372 -30.18 5.92 -9.17
CA LYS A 372 -30.53 7.07 -10.01
C LYS A 372 -29.36 8.01 -10.29
N ALA A 373 -28.30 7.92 -9.49
CA ALA A 373 -27.12 8.77 -9.64
C ALA A 373 -26.18 8.21 -10.70
N GLN A 374 -25.52 9.10 -11.42
CA GLN A 374 -24.51 8.78 -12.42
C GLN A 374 -23.33 9.72 -12.26
N ARG A 375 -22.11 9.17 -12.33
CA ARG A 375 -20.91 9.99 -12.28
C ARG A 375 -20.76 10.82 -13.56
N PRO A 376 -20.43 12.11 -13.47
CA PRO A 376 -20.17 12.93 -14.65
C PRO A 376 -18.92 12.45 -15.38
N VAL A 377 -18.89 12.64 -16.69
CA VAL A 377 -17.73 12.38 -17.53
C VAL A 377 -17.36 13.64 -18.29
N LYS A 378 -16.08 13.98 -18.29
CA LYS A 378 -15.52 15.08 -19.06
C LYS A 378 -14.21 14.64 -19.71
N ASN A 379 -14.06 14.85 -21.02
CA ASN A 379 -12.90 14.39 -21.78
C ASN A 379 -12.53 12.92 -21.51
N HIS A 380 -13.55 12.06 -21.47
CA HIS A 380 -13.44 10.63 -21.18
C HIS A 380 -12.92 10.26 -19.78
N TYR A 381 -12.68 11.23 -18.91
CA TYR A 381 -12.46 11.00 -17.48
C TYR A 381 -13.79 10.92 -16.75
N GLU A 382 -13.97 9.84 -15.99
CA GLU A 382 -15.10 9.68 -15.09
C GLU A 382 -14.77 10.37 -13.77
N LEU A 383 -15.49 11.44 -13.47
CA LEU A 383 -15.25 12.28 -12.31
C LEU A 383 -15.98 11.73 -11.10
N GLN A 384 -15.26 11.50 -10.02
CA GLN A 384 -15.85 10.99 -8.81
C GLN A 384 -16.02 12.10 -7.79
N PRO A 385 -17.28 12.37 -7.38
CA PRO A 385 -17.54 13.30 -6.29
C PRO A 385 -16.81 12.88 -5.02
N PHE A 386 -16.46 13.87 -4.24
CA PHE A 386 -15.68 13.72 -3.02
C PHE A 386 -16.35 12.82 -1.96
N ASN A 387 -17.66 12.90 -1.84
CA ASN A 387 -18.45 12.16 -0.84
C ASN A 387 -18.82 10.72 -1.26
N TRP A 388 -18.35 10.24 -2.42
CA TRP A 388 -18.64 8.89 -2.89
C TRP A 388 -18.34 7.78 -1.86
N PRO A 389 -17.17 7.76 -1.18
CA PRO A 389 -16.90 6.78 -0.14
C PRO A 389 -17.91 6.81 1.02
N LYS A 390 -18.42 7.97 1.40
CA LYS A 390 -19.44 8.10 2.47
C LYS A 390 -20.75 7.40 2.12
N ALA A 391 -21.17 7.43 0.86
CA ALA A 391 -22.34 6.69 0.41
C ALA A 391 -22.18 5.17 0.58
N CYS A 392 -20.95 4.66 0.45
CA CYS A 392 -20.65 3.25 0.71
C CYS A 392 -20.58 2.91 2.20
N TRP A 393 -20.21 3.87 3.06
CA TRP A 393 -20.06 3.66 4.50
C TRP A 393 -21.40 3.46 5.22
N GLY A 394 -22.30 4.40 5.11
CA GLY A 394 -23.50 4.46 5.95
C GLY A 394 -24.83 4.34 5.21
N GLY A 395 -24.79 4.22 3.89
CA GLY A 395 -25.97 4.32 3.06
C GLY A 395 -26.60 2.99 2.64
N GLU A 396 -27.66 3.09 1.87
CA GLU A 396 -28.39 1.95 1.30
C GLU A 396 -27.50 1.07 0.41
N LEU A 397 -26.52 1.65 -0.28
CA LEU A 397 -25.60 0.92 -1.15
C LEU A 397 -24.78 -0.12 -0.37
N ARG A 398 -24.33 0.21 0.83
CA ARG A 398 -23.66 -0.76 1.71
C ARG A 398 -24.59 -1.91 2.07
N VAL A 399 -25.81 -1.59 2.50
CA VAL A 399 -26.81 -2.61 2.88
C VAL A 399 -27.16 -3.50 1.69
N MET A 400 -27.23 -2.95 0.48
CA MET A 400 -27.41 -3.74 -0.75
C MET A 400 -26.27 -4.74 -0.95
N LEU A 401 -25.00 -4.31 -0.82
CA LEU A 401 -23.85 -5.21 -0.97
C LEU A 401 -23.79 -6.28 0.13
N GLU A 402 -24.11 -5.92 1.38
CA GLU A 402 -24.13 -6.87 2.51
C GLU A 402 -25.16 -7.99 2.32
N LYS A 403 -26.32 -7.68 1.72
CA LYS A 403 -27.41 -8.63 1.47
C LYS A 403 -27.31 -9.37 0.14
N ALA A 404 -26.51 -8.86 -0.80
CA ALA A 404 -26.40 -9.39 -2.15
C ALA A 404 -25.72 -10.78 -2.17
N THR A 405 -26.20 -11.66 -3.06
CA THR A 405 -25.47 -12.88 -3.42
C THR A 405 -24.12 -12.54 -4.08
N PRO A 406 -23.18 -13.48 -4.18
CA PRO A 406 -21.91 -13.24 -4.88
C PRO A 406 -22.11 -12.69 -6.30
N GLU A 407 -23.05 -13.23 -7.07
CA GLU A 407 -23.35 -12.84 -8.46
C GLU A 407 -23.96 -11.44 -8.53
N GLU A 408 -24.93 -11.16 -7.66
CA GLU A 408 -25.54 -9.82 -7.54
C GLU A 408 -24.50 -8.77 -7.12
N ARG A 409 -23.64 -9.13 -6.18
CA ARG A 409 -22.56 -8.25 -5.71
C ARG A 409 -21.57 -7.93 -6.83
N GLN A 410 -21.17 -8.93 -7.62
CA GLN A 410 -20.34 -8.74 -8.79
C GLN A 410 -20.99 -7.77 -9.79
N ARG A 411 -22.27 -7.93 -10.08
CA ARG A 411 -23.03 -7.05 -10.96
C ARG A 411 -23.09 -5.63 -10.40
N LEU A 412 -23.48 -5.45 -9.13
CA LEU A 412 -23.57 -4.14 -8.48
C LEU A 412 -22.22 -3.39 -8.51
N LEU A 413 -21.13 -4.08 -8.15
CA LEU A 413 -19.79 -3.48 -8.15
C LEU A 413 -19.32 -3.13 -9.57
N SER A 414 -19.69 -3.94 -10.56
CA SER A 414 -19.41 -3.63 -11.98
C SER A 414 -20.17 -2.39 -12.44
N ASP A 415 -21.45 -2.29 -12.10
CA ASP A 415 -22.32 -1.16 -12.45
C ASP A 415 -21.85 0.14 -11.78
N TRP A 416 -21.46 0.06 -10.52
CA TRP A 416 -20.99 1.23 -9.76
C TRP A 416 -19.56 1.66 -10.13
N GLY A 417 -18.75 0.72 -10.61
CA GLY A 417 -17.34 0.93 -10.92
C GLY A 417 -16.48 1.22 -9.68
N GLY A 418 -15.18 1.10 -9.87
CA GLY A 418 -14.19 1.37 -8.83
C GLY A 418 -13.92 2.86 -8.61
N THR A 419 -12.83 3.12 -7.92
CA THR A 419 -12.29 4.47 -7.71
C THR A 419 -11.81 5.07 -9.02
N THR A 420 -12.30 6.27 -9.36
CA THR A 420 -11.92 7.01 -10.56
C THR A 420 -11.24 8.33 -10.21
N THR A 421 -10.99 9.20 -11.20
CA THR A 421 -10.36 10.49 -10.94
C THR A 421 -11.25 11.38 -10.07
N ALA A 422 -10.65 12.23 -9.25
CA ALA A 422 -11.39 13.17 -8.43
C ALA A 422 -11.99 14.29 -9.28
N ASP A 423 -13.18 14.78 -8.89
CA ASP A 423 -13.81 15.95 -9.50
C ASP A 423 -13.11 17.23 -9.00
N ARG A 424 -11.99 17.57 -9.63
CA ARG A 424 -11.14 18.73 -9.30
C ARG A 424 -11.12 19.72 -10.47
N GLY A 425 -11.45 20.97 -10.17
CA GLY A 425 -11.49 22.03 -11.18
C GLY A 425 -10.12 22.34 -11.81
N ASP A 426 -9.02 22.20 -11.06
CA ASP A 426 -7.65 22.38 -11.57
C ASP A 426 -7.27 21.29 -12.59
N TRP A 427 -7.61 20.03 -12.34
CA TRP A 427 -7.37 18.94 -13.30
C TRP A 427 -8.17 19.07 -14.56
N GLN A 428 -9.43 19.50 -14.44
CA GLN A 428 -10.28 19.77 -15.62
C GLN A 428 -9.69 20.90 -16.48
N ARG A 429 -9.24 22.01 -15.87
CA ARG A 429 -8.59 23.11 -16.58
C ARG A 429 -7.31 22.68 -17.30
N ILE A 430 -6.46 21.86 -16.66
CA ILE A 430 -5.23 21.32 -17.28
C ILE A 430 -5.57 20.49 -18.52
N THR A 431 -6.55 19.61 -18.41
CA THR A 431 -6.99 18.75 -19.50
C THR A 431 -7.56 19.57 -20.67
N GLU A 432 -8.43 20.53 -20.39
CA GLU A 432 -9.04 21.39 -21.40
C GLU A 432 -8.02 22.28 -22.12
N ALA A 433 -7.13 22.91 -21.34
CA ALA A 433 -6.07 23.72 -21.90
C ALA A 433 -5.13 22.88 -22.77
N GLY A 434 -4.77 21.69 -22.30
CA GLY A 434 -3.90 20.79 -23.04
C GLY A 434 -4.47 20.31 -24.36
N ILE A 435 -5.75 19.96 -24.40
CA ILE A 435 -6.46 19.60 -25.63
C ILE A 435 -6.54 20.80 -26.58
N LYS A 436 -6.93 21.97 -26.07
CA LYS A 436 -7.05 23.19 -26.85
C LYS A 436 -5.73 23.65 -27.48
N GLU A 437 -4.64 23.53 -26.71
CA GLU A 437 -3.30 23.91 -27.15
C GLU A 437 -2.59 22.80 -27.97
N GLY A 438 -3.15 21.58 -28.02
CA GLY A 438 -2.63 20.47 -28.82
C GLY A 438 -1.49 19.67 -28.18
N TRP A 439 -1.04 20.02 -26.97
CA TRP A 439 0.05 19.28 -26.31
C TRP A 439 -0.44 18.05 -25.52
N TYR A 440 -1.74 17.94 -25.29
CA TYR A 440 -2.37 16.78 -24.66
C TYR A 440 -3.37 16.14 -25.63
N GLN A 441 -3.11 14.90 -26.02
CA GLN A 441 -3.87 14.16 -27.02
C GLN A 441 -4.39 12.85 -26.41
N ILE A 442 -5.69 12.61 -26.53
CA ILE A 442 -6.34 11.38 -26.08
C ILE A 442 -6.51 10.45 -27.28
N THR A 443 -6.08 9.20 -27.11
CA THR A 443 -6.19 8.14 -28.11
C THR A 443 -6.81 6.90 -27.47
N PHE A 444 -7.57 6.14 -28.28
CA PHE A 444 -8.23 4.91 -27.84
C PHE A 444 -7.69 3.71 -28.61
N GLY A 445 -7.58 2.57 -27.94
CA GLY A 445 -7.20 1.34 -28.60
C GLY A 445 -6.71 0.27 -27.64
N GLN A 446 -6.66 -0.95 -28.15
CA GLN A 446 -6.02 -2.07 -27.47
C GLN A 446 -4.56 -2.17 -27.91
N VAL A 447 -3.65 -2.28 -26.97
CA VAL A 447 -2.23 -2.48 -27.27
C VAL A 447 -2.01 -3.88 -27.79
N VAL A 448 -1.31 -3.97 -28.92
CA VAL A 448 -0.89 -5.22 -29.56
C VAL A 448 0.53 -5.55 -29.13
N SER A 449 1.45 -4.58 -29.23
CA SER A 449 2.85 -4.73 -28.83
C SER A 449 3.48 -3.39 -28.49
N VAL A 450 4.60 -3.45 -27.78
CA VAL A 450 5.48 -2.32 -27.54
C VAL A 450 6.88 -2.67 -28.01
N GLU A 451 7.45 -1.82 -28.85
CA GLU A 451 8.75 -2.03 -29.48
C GLU A 451 9.64 -0.81 -29.29
N ARG A 452 10.91 -0.93 -29.68
CA ARG A 452 11.92 0.13 -29.65
C ARG A 452 12.39 0.43 -31.07
N ASP A 453 12.43 1.71 -31.44
CA ASP A 453 12.98 2.12 -32.73
C ASP A 453 14.51 2.26 -32.69
N ALA A 454 15.09 2.59 -33.84
CA ALA A 454 16.53 2.79 -33.99
C ALA A 454 17.06 4.04 -33.24
N GLN A 455 16.19 4.96 -32.90
CA GLN A 455 16.47 6.19 -32.16
C GLN A 455 16.26 6.03 -30.64
N ASN A 456 15.93 4.83 -30.19
CA ASN A 456 15.60 4.46 -28.80
C ASN A 456 14.26 5.01 -28.27
N HIS A 457 13.33 5.43 -29.14
CA HIS A 457 11.98 5.75 -28.69
C HIS A 457 11.16 4.47 -28.53
N THR A 458 10.15 4.54 -27.69
CA THR A 458 9.15 3.48 -27.56
C THR A 458 8.10 3.62 -28.66
N ILE A 459 7.76 2.52 -29.34
CA ILE A 459 6.66 2.45 -30.31
C ILE A 459 5.59 1.53 -29.74
N THR A 460 4.42 2.08 -29.45
CA THR A 460 3.25 1.31 -29.03
C THR A 460 2.33 1.07 -30.22
N HIS A 461 2.16 -0.18 -30.61
CA HIS A 461 1.20 -0.60 -31.63
C HIS A 461 -0.15 -0.80 -30.97
N ILE A 462 -1.18 -0.13 -31.49
CA ILE A 462 -2.54 -0.24 -31.01
C ILE A 462 -3.49 -0.62 -32.14
N GLN A 463 -4.51 -1.40 -31.78
CA GLN A 463 -5.67 -1.66 -32.64
C GLN A 463 -6.78 -0.70 -32.21
N GLU A 464 -7.08 0.28 -33.06
CA GLU A 464 -8.16 1.24 -32.83
C GLU A 464 -9.46 0.77 -33.50
N GLN A 465 -10.59 0.90 -32.80
CA GLN A 465 -11.89 0.55 -33.34
C GLN A 465 -12.29 1.57 -34.45
N GLY A 466 -12.29 1.12 -35.70
CA GLY A 466 -12.71 1.93 -36.85
C GLY A 466 -11.57 2.45 -37.71
N PHE A 467 -10.31 2.55 -37.21
CA PHE A 467 -9.17 3.06 -37.98
C PHE A 467 -8.08 2.03 -38.26
N GLY A 468 -8.17 0.83 -37.65
CA GLY A 468 -7.20 -0.22 -37.83
C GLY A 468 -5.97 -0.08 -36.93
N GLU A 469 -4.80 -0.53 -37.42
CA GLU A 469 -3.56 -0.46 -36.67
C GLU A 469 -2.96 0.94 -36.71
N MET A 470 -2.56 1.43 -35.54
CA MET A 470 -1.91 2.72 -35.35
C MET A 470 -0.65 2.57 -34.50
N LYS A 471 0.34 3.44 -34.71
CA LYS A 471 1.60 3.50 -33.97
C LYS A 471 1.67 4.79 -33.18
N LEU A 472 1.99 4.68 -31.88
CA LEU A 472 2.24 5.81 -31.00
C LEU A 472 3.72 5.79 -30.60
N THR A 473 4.46 6.83 -31.00
CA THR A 473 5.88 6.99 -30.67
C THR A 473 6.02 7.92 -29.48
N ALA A 474 6.81 7.52 -28.48
CA ALA A 474 7.08 8.32 -27.30
C ALA A 474 8.48 8.06 -26.73
N ASP A 475 9.03 9.05 -26.03
CA ASP A 475 10.28 8.92 -25.29
C ASP A 475 10.08 8.08 -24.02
N PHE A 476 8.91 8.25 -23.39
CA PHE A 476 8.57 7.57 -22.14
C PHE A 476 7.16 7.00 -22.19
N ILE A 477 6.98 5.84 -21.55
CA ILE A 477 5.66 5.27 -21.23
C ILE A 477 5.52 5.20 -19.71
N ILE A 478 4.46 5.83 -19.17
CA ILE A 478 4.10 5.75 -17.76
C ILE A 478 2.84 4.90 -17.59
N ASP A 479 2.99 3.73 -16.95
CA ASP A 479 1.88 2.85 -16.61
C ASP A 479 1.16 3.34 -15.36
N ALA A 480 0.00 3.95 -15.55
CA ALA A 480 -0.90 4.43 -14.50
C ALA A 480 -2.21 3.62 -14.44
N THR A 481 -2.16 2.33 -14.79
CA THR A 481 -3.34 1.45 -14.82
C THR A 481 -3.78 0.95 -13.46
N GLY A 482 -2.98 1.13 -12.42
CA GLY A 482 -3.30 0.81 -11.03
C GLY A 482 -2.42 -0.29 -10.43
N LEU A 483 -2.82 -0.75 -9.25
CA LEU A 483 -2.19 -1.83 -8.51
C LEU A 483 -3.09 -3.07 -8.54
N ASP A 484 -2.49 -4.24 -8.55
CA ASP A 484 -3.19 -5.50 -8.40
C ASP A 484 -2.96 -6.11 -7.01
N ALA A 485 -3.99 -6.75 -6.46
CA ALA A 485 -3.95 -7.40 -5.14
C ALA A 485 -4.43 -8.85 -5.22
N LYS A 486 -4.24 -9.54 -6.35
CA LYS A 486 -4.56 -10.96 -6.45
C LYS A 486 -3.82 -11.76 -5.39
N VAL A 487 -4.53 -12.66 -4.76
CA VAL A 487 -4.00 -13.49 -3.66
C VAL A 487 -2.75 -14.25 -4.11
N LYS A 488 -2.76 -14.83 -5.30
CA LYS A 488 -1.63 -15.61 -5.86
C LYS A 488 -0.34 -14.80 -6.09
N THR A 489 -0.43 -13.47 -6.08
CA THR A 489 0.77 -12.62 -6.21
C THR A 489 1.50 -12.38 -4.89
N ASN A 490 0.93 -12.86 -3.78
CA ASN A 490 1.53 -12.79 -2.46
C ASN A 490 1.76 -14.20 -1.91
N PRO A 491 3.02 -14.66 -1.76
CA PRO A 491 3.32 -16.03 -1.34
C PRO A 491 2.69 -16.46 -0.01
N LEU A 492 2.53 -15.54 0.95
CA LEU A 492 1.85 -15.83 2.21
C LEU A 492 0.36 -16.12 2.01
N LEU A 493 -0.30 -15.34 1.16
CA LEU A 493 -1.73 -15.52 0.88
C LEU A 493 -1.98 -16.75 0.01
N GLU A 494 -1.10 -17.00 -0.95
CA GLU A 494 -1.14 -18.21 -1.80
C GLU A 494 -1.01 -19.47 -0.94
N ASP A 495 0.02 -19.54 -0.07
CA ASP A 495 0.19 -20.63 0.89
C ASP A 495 -1.06 -20.83 1.76
N LEU A 496 -1.63 -19.75 2.30
CA LEU A 496 -2.81 -19.83 3.15
C LEU A 496 -4.03 -20.38 2.39
N VAL A 497 -4.26 -19.87 1.17
CA VAL A 497 -5.38 -20.30 0.31
C VAL A 497 -5.23 -21.74 -0.12
N GLU A 498 -4.05 -22.15 -0.56
CA GLU A 498 -3.80 -23.52 -1.01
C GLU A 498 -3.90 -24.53 0.14
N HIS A 499 -3.34 -24.18 1.29
CA HIS A 499 -3.32 -25.06 2.46
C HIS A 499 -4.72 -25.32 3.04
N TYR A 500 -5.55 -24.27 3.15
CA TYR A 500 -6.89 -24.37 3.74
C TYR A 500 -8.03 -24.42 2.71
N LYS A 501 -7.72 -24.41 1.42
CA LYS A 501 -8.71 -24.37 0.32
C LYS A 501 -9.69 -23.21 0.46
N LEU A 502 -9.16 -22.02 0.79
CA LEU A 502 -10.00 -20.85 1.05
C LEU A 502 -10.72 -20.37 -0.22
N PRO A 503 -12.00 -19.98 -0.13
CA PRO A 503 -12.73 -19.48 -1.27
C PRO A 503 -12.23 -18.12 -1.74
N LEU A 504 -12.15 -17.94 -3.05
CA LEU A 504 -11.86 -16.67 -3.69
C LEU A 504 -13.08 -16.15 -4.45
N ASN A 505 -13.23 -14.84 -4.47
CA ASN A 505 -14.27 -14.20 -5.28
C ASN A 505 -13.83 -14.05 -6.75
N HIS A 506 -14.72 -13.48 -7.59
CA HIS A 506 -14.47 -13.28 -9.03
C HIS A 506 -13.26 -12.38 -9.36
N LEU A 507 -12.75 -11.61 -8.39
CA LEU A 507 -11.52 -10.80 -8.52
C LEU A 507 -10.28 -11.54 -8.00
N GLU A 508 -10.37 -12.83 -7.69
CA GLU A 508 -9.30 -13.62 -7.05
C GLU A 508 -8.84 -13.02 -5.70
N ARG A 509 -9.82 -12.54 -4.89
CA ARG A 509 -9.62 -12.00 -3.53
C ARG A 509 -10.31 -12.90 -2.51
N LEU A 510 -9.88 -12.80 -1.26
CA LEU A 510 -10.45 -13.58 -0.16
C LEU A 510 -11.93 -13.26 0.06
N VAL A 511 -12.73 -14.29 0.23
CA VAL A 511 -14.12 -14.15 0.64
C VAL A 511 -14.16 -14.02 2.16
N VAL A 512 -14.81 -12.97 2.66
CA VAL A 512 -14.98 -12.70 4.09
C VAL A 512 -16.45 -12.48 4.44
N ALA A 513 -16.80 -12.76 5.69
CA ALA A 513 -18.11 -12.43 6.23
C ALA A 513 -18.31 -10.90 6.36
N ASN A 514 -19.54 -10.45 6.64
CA ASN A 514 -19.86 -9.02 6.75
C ASN A 514 -19.13 -8.31 7.91
N ASN A 515 -18.56 -9.04 8.86
CA ASN A 515 -17.65 -8.51 9.88
C ASN A 515 -16.16 -8.63 9.52
N PHE A 516 -15.85 -8.92 8.25
CA PHE A 516 -14.50 -9.16 7.73
C PHE A 516 -13.79 -10.38 8.33
N GLU A 517 -14.51 -11.29 8.95
CA GLU A 517 -13.95 -12.56 9.42
C GLU A 517 -13.73 -13.52 8.24
N LEU A 518 -12.58 -14.16 8.21
CA LEU A 518 -12.28 -15.30 7.34
C LEU A 518 -12.78 -16.57 8.01
N VAL A 519 -14.05 -16.91 7.75
CA VAL A 519 -14.80 -17.93 8.51
C VAL A 519 -14.13 -19.31 8.45
N GLU A 520 -13.56 -19.67 7.30
CA GLU A 520 -12.87 -20.95 7.11
C GLU A 520 -11.62 -21.06 7.99
N MET A 521 -11.08 -19.93 8.44
CA MET A 521 -9.94 -19.89 9.36
C MET A 521 -10.35 -19.89 10.82
N ARG A 522 -11.63 -19.85 11.15
CA ARG A 522 -12.08 -19.95 12.56
C ARG A 522 -11.51 -21.21 13.22
N ASN A 523 -11.01 -21.05 14.42
CA ASN A 523 -10.55 -22.14 15.27
C ASN A 523 -11.29 -22.08 16.62
N THR A 524 -11.13 -23.09 17.48
CA THR A 524 -11.92 -23.22 18.72
C THR A 524 -11.81 -22.02 19.66
N GLN A 525 -10.64 -21.41 19.74
CA GLN A 525 -10.34 -20.23 20.56
C GLN A 525 -9.94 -18.99 19.75
N GLY A 526 -9.89 -19.11 18.42
CA GLY A 526 -9.32 -18.11 17.55
C GLY A 526 -10.21 -17.69 16.40
N GLN A 527 -10.12 -16.41 16.02
CA GLN A 527 -10.76 -15.84 14.83
C GLN A 527 -9.75 -15.05 14.01
N MET A 528 -9.88 -15.11 12.68
CA MET A 528 -9.04 -14.38 11.75
C MET A 528 -9.90 -13.36 11.00
N TYR A 529 -9.43 -12.10 10.99
CA TYR A 529 -10.06 -11.00 10.29
C TYR A 529 -9.13 -10.51 9.17
N VAL A 530 -9.72 -10.00 8.10
CA VAL A 530 -8.96 -9.58 6.91
C VAL A 530 -9.45 -8.21 6.46
N SER A 531 -8.55 -7.31 6.09
CA SER A 531 -8.93 -5.98 5.60
C SER A 531 -8.09 -5.50 4.42
N GLY A 532 -8.60 -4.48 3.73
CA GLY A 532 -7.93 -3.80 2.64
C GLY A 532 -8.09 -4.49 1.29
N ALA A 533 -7.18 -4.21 0.37
CA ALA A 533 -7.26 -4.58 -1.04
C ALA A 533 -7.47 -6.08 -1.30
N ILE A 534 -7.03 -6.94 -0.39
CA ILE A 534 -7.20 -8.39 -0.48
C ILE A 534 -8.64 -8.87 -0.24
N THR A 535 -9.58 -7.96 0.11
CA THR A 535 -11.02 -8.22 0.25
C THR A 535 -11.87 -7.47 -0.79
N LEU A 536 -11.26 -6.85 -1.80
CA LEU A 536 -11.98 -6.20 -2.91
C LEU A 536 -12.96 -7.18 -3.58
N GLY A 537 -14.11 -6.68 -4.00
CA GLY A 537 -15.20 -7.51 -4.56
C GLY A 537 -16.11 -8.13 -3.49
N GLY A 538 -15.85 -7.83 -2.21
CA GLY A 538 -16.67 -8.24 -1.07
C GLY A 538 -17.89 -7.33 -0.83
N HIS A 539 -18.40 -7.38 0.38
CA HIS A 539 -19.62 -6.68 0.82
C HIS A 539 -19.44 -5.17 1.05
N TYR A 540 -18.25 -4.63 0.88
CA TYR A 540 -17.95 -3.20 0.99
C TYR A 540 -17.13 -2.73 -0.21
N ALA A 541 -17.58 -1.70 -0.90
CA ALA A 541 -17.01 -1.32 -2.20
C ALA A 541 -15.61 -0.68 -2.12
N ALA A 542 -15.33 0.09 -1.09
CA ALA A 542 -14.12 0.91 -0.98
C ALA A 542 -13.16 0.40 0.11
N VAL A 543 -12.99 -0.92 0.19
CA VAL A 543 -12.21 -1.58 1.27
C VAL A 543 -10.73 -1.18 1.32
N ASP A 544 -10.15 -0.69 0.24
CA ASP A 544 -8.76 -0.26 0.12
C ASP A 544 -8.55 1.25 0.38
N SER A 545 -9.65 1.98 0.63
CA SER A 545 -9.60 3.38 1.05
C SER A 545 -9.41 3.52 2.57
N PHE A 546 -8.99 4.69 3.05
CA PHE A 546 -8.93 4.96 4.50
C PHE A 546 -10.27 4.67 5.18
N LEU A 547 -11.36 5.12 4.56
CA LEU A 547 -12.71 4.88 5.07
C LEU A 547 -13.04 3.37 5.14
N GLY A 548 -12.64 2.61 4.11
CA GLY A 548 -12.85 1.16 4.08
C GLY A 548 -12.04 0.43 5.14
N LEU A 549 -10.80 0.85 5.37
CA LEU A 549 -9.95 0.30 6.43
C LEU A 549 -10.53 0.59 7.83
N GLN A 550 -11.05 1.82 8.05
CA GLN A 550 -11.74 2.16 9.30
C GLN A 550 -13.00 1.30 9.50
N TYR A 551 -13.83 1.18 8.47
CA TYR A 551 -15.04 0.38 8.54
C TYR A 551 -14.72 -1.08 8.85
N ALA A 552 -13.77 -1.68 8.14
CA ALA A 552 -13.36 -3.06 8.38
C ALA A 552 -12.87 -3.28 9.83
N ALA A 553 -12.06 -2.37 10.34
CA ALA A 553 -11.57 -2.44 11.71
C ALA A 553 -12.68 -2.28 12.75
N LEU A 554 -13.62 -1.34 12.53
CA LEU A 554 -14.77 -1.12 13.43
C LEU A 554 -15.65 -2.37 13.54
N VAL A 555 -16.06 -2.95 12.41
CA VAL A 555 -16.95 -4.12 12.44
C VAL A 555 -16.23 -5.39 12.90
N ALA A 556 -14.90 -5.50 12.66
CA ALA A 556 -14.10 -6.59 13.20
C ALA A 556 -14.00 -6.51 14.72
N VAL A 557 -13.73 -5.33 15.29
CA VAL A 557 -13.66 -5.14 16.76
C VAL A 557 -15.05 -5.32 17.41
N ASP A 558 -16.13 -4.88 16.77
CA ASP A 558 -17.48 -5.15 17.25
C ASP A 558 -17.80 -6.66 17.22
N GLY A 559 -17.38 -7.38 16.17
CA GLY A 559 -17.46 -8.84 16.10
C GLY A 559 -16.68 -9.54 17.23
N MET A 560 -15.47 -9.05 17.53
CA MET A 560 -14.67 -9.54 18.65
C MET A 560 -15.34 -9.30 20.00
N TYR A 561 -15.98 -8.13 20.20
CA TYR A 561 -16.75 -7.87 21.40
C TYR A 561 -17.91 -8.87 21.55
N ILE A 562 -18.67 -9.11 20.50
CA ILE A 562 -19.76 -10.11 20.48
C ILE A 562 -19.22 -11.51 20.82
N ALA A 563 -18.04 -11.86 20.29
CA ALA A 563 -17.35 -13.12 20.59
C ALA A 563 -16.69 -13.14 21.98
N ARG A 564 -16.84 -12.10 22.80
CA ARG A 564 -16.25 -11.96 24.14
C ARG A 564 -14.71 -12.05 24.14
N ALA A 565 -14.08 -11.43 23.15
CA ALA A 565 -12.62 -11.39 23.05
C ALA A 565 -12.00 -10.70 24.29
N PRO A 566 -10.88 -11.22 24.84
CA PRO A 566 -10.29 -10.74 26.09
C PRO A 566 -9.92 -9.25 26.04
N GLY A 567 -10.43 -8.47 26.98
CA GLY A 567 -10.10 -7.05 27.12
C GLY A 567 -10.84 -6.10 26.19
N VAL A 568 -11.57 -6.60 25.18
CA VAL A 568 -12.40 -5.76 24.30
C VAL A 568 -13.67 -5.34 25.01
N LYS A 569 -13.86 -4.02 25.13
CA LYS A 569 -15.05 -3.42 25.75
C LYS A 569 -15.80 -2.61 24.70
N ARG A 570 -17.12 -2.67 24.73
CA ARG A 570 -17.96 -1.77 23.93
C ARG A 570 -17.95 -0.39 24.57
N LEU A 571 -17.70 0.62 23.75
CA LEU A 571 -17.78 2.00 24.21
C LEU A 571 -19.26 2.38 24.40
N ASN A 572 -19.61 2.84 25.61
CA ASN A 572 -20.84 3.55 25.88
C ASN A 572 -20.63 5.05 25.73
N THR A 573 -21.68 5.86 25.86
CA THR A 573 -21.60 7.32 25.69
C THR A 573 -20.53 7.97 26.55
N PHE A 574 -20.41 7.57 27.83
CA PHE A 574 -19.42 8.17 28.75
C PHE A 574 -18.00 7.71 28.42
N SER A 575 -17.80 6.42 28.12
CA SER A 575 -16.48 5.92 27.72
C SER A 575 -16.05 6.48 26.37
N SER A 576 -16.98 6.66 25.43
CA SER A 576 -16.71 7.34 24.15
C SER A 576 -16.26 8.77 24.36
N LEU A 577 -16.97 9.56 25.18
CA LEU A 577 -16.60 10.92 25.50
C LEU A 577 -15.22 10.99 26.16
N ASN A 578 -14.94 10.11 27.12
CA ASN A 578 -13.63 10.05 27.77
C ASN A 578 -12.51 9.72 26.77
N GLN A 579 -12.70 8.73 25.89
CA GLN A 579 -11.72 8.39 24.86
C GLN A 579 -11.54 9.53 23.86
N TRP A 580 -12.62 10.22 23.48
CA TRP A 580 -12.56 11.40 22.61
C TRP A 580 -11.75 12.52 23.26
N ILE A 581 -11.98 12.85 24.53
CA ILE A 581 -11.21 13.86 25.28
C ILE A 581 -9.72 13.47 25.29
N LYS A 582 -9.40 12.21 25.62
CA LYS A 582 -8.03 11.71 25.62
C LYS A 582 -7.39 11.83 24.23
N TRP A 583 -8.15 11.53 23.17
CA TRP A 583 -7.66 11.63 21.79
C TRP A 583 -7.38 13.09 21.39
N VAL A 584 -8.28 14.03 21.70
CA VAL A 584 -8.09 15.48 21.44
C VAL A 584 -6.83 16.01 22.12
N PHE A 585 -6.60 15.62 23.38
CA PHE A 585 -5.45 16.06 24.17
C PHE A 585 -4.23 15.14 24.06
N ASN A 586 -4.21 14.24 23.11
CA ASN A 586 -3.12 13.30 22.81
C ASN A 586 -2.69 12.45 24.02
N GLN A 587 -3.63 12.07 24.87
CA GLN A 587 -3.42 11.19 26.02
C GLN A 587 -3.61 9.72 25.64
N ALA A 588 -2.85 8.82 26.27
CA ALA A 588 -2.96 7.38 26.01
C ALA A 588 -4.38 6.85 26.25
N PRO A 589 -4.87 5.88 25.44
CA PRO A 589 -6.11 5.17 25.72
C PRO A 589 -6.05 4.47 27.08
N SER A 590 -7.21 4.22 27.67
CA SER A 590 -7.30 3.60 29.01
C SER A 590 -6.83 2.17 29.01
#